data_e089e27d0f93e3ff048a1578596786d0
#
_entry.id   e089e27d0f93e3ff048a1578596786d0
#
_cell.length_a   1.000
_cell.length_b   1.000
_cell.length_c   1.000
_cell.angle_alpha   90.00
_cell.angle_beta   90.00
_cell.angle_gamma   90.00
#
_symmetry.space_group_name_H-M   'P 1'
#
loop_
_entity.id
_entity.type
_entity.pdbx_description
1 polymer ?
#
loop_
_entity_poly.entity_id
_entity_poly.type
_entity_poly.pdbx_seq_one_letter_code
_entity_poly.pdbx_strand_id
1 'polypeptide(L)'
;MTVLLKKTWASAVLWLCLVLGMGVVFWQVAVPDLWQRACWLGAWPVEEGCEVYAFRHHPETRPEVYSAHVQAHVGDAHAWTALAQTLWVRQDPELDAALKVAGALAPFHTTVLLARADLALKRSDWPVAAQTLVALVERGFGQAQPSLQALMQHPEGQSAVLAQVRPDTRWLDAVLANLDAATHPATVLPFVDVGVQHGVLKAGTLLAMVDRLKRANQWADAHALWVTQRGQVPAGLYNGDFESRALRRGFDWEWAQQATGKAGMRVQQVSASPDPGLLLQVDLTGRGALPVPMVSQVVWLPGERYRLRARFMTDALRTREGVVWALHCAQGGERWASSEPM
;
A
#
# COMPACT_ATOMS: atom_id res chain seq x y z
N MET A 1 -0.58 19.16 -65.52
CA MET A 1 -1.86 19.63 -64.93
C MET A 1 -2.45 18.69 -63.86
N THR A 2 -1.67 17.80 -63.29
CA THR A 2 -2.17 16.74 -62.36
C THR A 2 -1.75 16.92 -60.89
N VAL A 3 -1.01 17.97 -60.54
CA VAL A 3 -0.48 18.19 -59.17
C VAL A 3 -1.39 19.11 -58.34
N LEU A 4 -2.19 19.97 -58.94
CA LEU A 4 -3.04 20.94 -58.24
C LEU A 4 -4.35 20.31 -57.66
N LEU A 5 -4.84 19.21 -58.22
CA LEU A 5 -6.06 18.54 -57.76
C LEU A 5 -5.85 17.70 -56.48
N LYS A 6 -4.62 17.18 -56.25
CA LYS A 6 -4.29 16.41 -55.02
C LYS A 6 -4.25 17.26 -53.74
N LYS A 7 -3.89 18.55 -53.88
CA LYS A 7 -3.74 19.43 -52.73
C LYS A 7 -5.09 19.94 -52.19
N THR A 8 -6.06 20.09 -53.04
CA THR A 8 -7.46 20.50 -52.68
C THR A 8 -8.24 19.41 -52.00
N TRP A 9 -8.07 18.15 -52.39
CA TRP A 9 -8.74 17.02 -51.77
C TRP A 9 -8.19 16.73 -50.35
N ALA A 10 -6.89 16.83 -50.15
CA ALA A 10 -6.27 16.64 -48.84
C ALA A 10 -6.74 17.71 -47.84
N SER A 11 -6.85 18.97 -48.25
CA SER A 11 -7.38 20.05 -47.41
C SER A 11 -8.87 19.89 -47.11
N ALA A 12 -9.67 19.45 -48.09
CA ALA A 12 -11.11 19.19 -47.87
C ALA A 12 -11.37 18.04 -46.90
N VAL A 13 -10.57 16.95 -46.98
CA VAL A 13 -10.66 15.82 -46.03
C VAL A 13 -10.20 16.27 -44.62
N LEU A 14 -9.15 17.10 -44.51
CA LEU A 14 -8.69 17.62 -43.23
C LEU A 14 -9.74 18.53 -42.57
N TRP A 15 -10.40 19.40 -43.37
CA TRP A 15 -11.50 20.23 -42.88
C TRP A 15 -12.72 19.40 -42.46
N LEU A 16 -13.05 18.35 -43.18
CA LEU A 16 -14.15 17.44 -42.82
C LEU A 16 -13.87 16.69 -41.52
N CYS A 17 -12.64 16.20 -41.33
CA CYS A 17 -12.22 15.57 -40.09
C CYS A 17 -12.21 16.54 -38.91
N LEU A 18 -11.78 17.81 -39.11
CA LEU A 18 -11.82 18.86 -38.08
C LEU A 18 -13.26 19.22 -37.72
N VAL A 19 -14.15 19.37 -38.67
CA VAL A 19 -15.57 19.68 -38.42
C VAL A 19 -16.27 18.51 -37.73
N LEU A 20 -16.00 17.26 -38.13
CA LEU A 20 -16.52 16.08 -37.47
C LEU A 20 -15.92 15.91 -36.06
N GLY A 21 -14.63 16.13 -35.89
CA GLY A 21 -13.96 16.10 -34.56
C GLY A 21 -14.51 17.18 -33.63
N MET A 22 -14.68 18.42 -34.10
CA MET A 22 -15.33 19.48 -33.32
C MET A 22 -16.81 19.18 -33.03
N GLY A 23 -17.51 18.56 -33.98
CA GLY A 23 -18.91 18.12 -33.77
C GLY A 23 -19.00 17.08 -32.65
N VAL A 24 -18.09 16.10 -32.61
CA VAL A 24 -18.06 15.08 -31.55
C VAL A 24 -17.71 15.70 -30.22
N VAL A 25 -16.71 16.59 -30.14
CA VAL A 25 -16.33 17.30 -28.91
C VAL A 25 -17.48 18.21 -28.45
N PHE A 26 -18.11 18.95 -29.37
CA PHE A 26 -19.27 19.76 -29.03
C PHE A 26 -20.44 18.90 -28.53
N TRP A 27 -20.68 17.74 -29.16
CA TRP A 27 -21.70 16.80 -28.68
C TRP A 27 -21.40 16.24 -27.30
N GLN A 28 -20.13 15.88 -27.00
CA GLN A 28 -19.74 15.35 -25.71
C GLN A 28 -19.73 16.40 -24.59
N VAL A 29 -19.44 17.67 -24.88
CA VAL A 29 -19.29 18.72 -23.88
C VAL A 29 -20.53 19.60 -23.77
N ALA A 30 -21.12 20.03 -24.90
CA ALA A 30 -22.22 20.99 -24.94
C ALA A 30 -23.60 20.35 -24.81
N VAL A 31 -23.78 19.11 -25.27
CA VAL A 31 -25.08 18.43 -25.16
C VAL A 31 -25.46 18.13 -23.71
N PRO A 32 -24.57 17.64 -22.85
CA PRO A 32 -24.88 17.53 -21.42
C PRO A 32 -25.32 18.85 -20.78
N ASP A 33 -24.60 19.94 -21.08
CA ASP A 33 -24.93 21.27 -20.53
C ASP A 33 -26.25 21.82 -21.05
N LEU A 34 -26.56 21.58 -22.33
CA LEU A 34 -27.85 21.97 -22.93
C LEU A 34 -29.01 21.15 -22.35
N TRP A 35 -28.84 19.84 -22.14
CA TRP A 35 -29.80 18.99 -21.46
C TRP A 35 -30.04 19.43 -20.03
N GLN A 36 -28.97 19.73 -19.30
CA GLN A 36 -29.06 20.25 -17.95
C GLN A 36 -29.86 21.54 -17.90
N ARG A 37 -29.57 22.50 -18.79
CA ARG A 37 -30.32 23.77 -18.88
C ARG A 37 -31.77 23.57 -19.28
N ALA A 38 -32.06 22.67 -20.22
CA ALA A 38 -33.41 22.35 -20.63
C ALA A 38 -34.23 21.73 -19.48
N CYS A 39 -33.64 20.84 -18.70
CA CYS A 39 -34.28 20.26 -17.53
C CYS A 39 -34.51 21.30 -16.42
N TRP A 40 -33.58 22.22 -16.21
CA TRP A 40 -33.71 23.32 -15.22
C TRP A 40 -34.79 24.34 -15.61
N LEU A 41 -34.97 24.61 -16.89
CA LEU A 41 -35.91 25.59 -17.36
C LEU A 41 -37.33 25.03 -17.51
N GLY A 42 -37.57 23.73 -17.27
CA GLY A 42 -38.84 23.08 -17.47
C GLY A 42 -39.31 23.08 -18.93
N ALA A 43 -38.37 23.27 -19.87
CA ALA A 43 -38.65 23.45 -21.28
C ALA A 43 -38.94 22.13 -22.03
N TRP A 44 -38.80 20.98 -21.36
CA TRP A 44 -39.00 19.66 -21.99
C TRP A 44 -40.04 18.83 -21.23
N PRO A 45 -41.00 18.24 -21.90
CA PRO A 45 -42.09 17.50 -21.26
C PRO A 45 -41.73 16.07 -20.81
N VAL A 46 -40.45 15.69 -20.81
CA VAL A 46 -40.02 14.34 -20.45
C VAL A 46 -39.51 14.31 -19.03
N GLU A 47 -40.43 14.20 -18.07
CA GLU A 47 -40.13 14.13 -16.63
C GLU A 47 -39.14 13.03 -16.29
N GLU A 48 -39.26 11.82 -16.85
CA GLU A 48 -38.37 10.68 -16.60
C GLU A 48 -36.90 10.89 -17.03
N GLY A 49 -36.68 11.59 -18.16
CA GLY A 49 -35.32 11.82 -18.68
C GLY A 49 -34.54 12.86 -17.88
N CYS A 50 -35.21 13.89 -17.37
CA CYS A 50 -34.60 14.94 -16.54
C CYS A 50 -34.28 14.45 -15.13
N GLU A 51 -35.11 13.61 -14.56
CA GLU A 51 -34.89 12.97 -13.28
C GLU A 51 -33.62 12.10 -13.30
N VAL A 52 -33.52 11.20 -14.29
CA VAL A 52 -32.33 10.33 -14.46
C VAL A 52 -31.04 11.13 -14.66
N TYR A 53 -31.10 12.26 -15.34
CA TYR A 53 -29.94 13.12 -15.54
C TYR A 53 -29.52 13.86 -14.26
N ALA A 54 -30.46 14.43 -13.51
CA ALA A 54 -30.23 15.04 -12.21
C ALA A 54 -29.61 14.03 -11.22
N PHE A 55 -30.05 12.79 -11.25
CA PHE A 55 -29.52 11.67 -10.50
C PHE A 55 -28.01 11.47 -10.65
N ARG A 56 -27.51 11.56 -11.88
CA ARG A 56 -26.09 11.27 -12.18
C ARG A 56 -25.14 12.42 -11.86
N HIS A 57 -25.64 13.65 -11.87
CA HIS A 57 -24.78 14.83 -11.90
C HIS A 57 -24.95 15.79 -10.70
N HIS A 58 -26.08 15.74 -9.98
CA HIS A 58 -26.34 16.62 -8.85
C HIS A 58 -27.08 15.93 -7.71
N PRO A 59 -26.43 14.95 -7.03
CA PRO A 59 -27.07 14.23 -5.91
C PRO A 59 -27.43 15.11 -4.71
N GLU A 60 -26.91 16.34 -4.68
CA GLU A 60 -27.01 17.23 -3.51
C GLU A 60 -28.30 17.99 -3.40
N THR A 61 -29.12 18.05 -4.48
CA THR A 61 -30.07 19.13 -4.60
C THR A 61 -31.54 18.80 -4.30
N ARG A 62 -31.99 17.55 -4.40
CA ARG A 62 -33.44 17.24 -4.25
C ARG A 62 -33.74 15.83 -3.74
N PRO A 63 -33.68 15.53 -2.44
CA PRO A 63 -34.11 14.22 -1.93
C PRO A 63 -35.59 13.93 -2.22
N GLU A 64 -36.42 14.95 -2.34
CA GLU A 64 -37.86 14.82 -2.60
C GLU A 64 -38.13 14.15 -3.96
N VAL A 65 -37.33 14.50 -4.98
CA VAL A 65 -37.44 13.89 -6.33
C VAL A 65 -37.09 12.41 -6.25
N TYR A 66 -36.03 12.07 -5.52
CA TYR A 66 -35.61 10.67 -5.36
C TYR A 66 -36.62 9.87 -4.55
N SER A 67 -37.18 10.47 -3.50
CA SER A 67 -38.21 9.84 -2.67
C SER A 67 -39.46 9.52 -3.50
N ALA A 68 -39.92 10.46 -4.36
CA ALA A 68 -41.04 10.23 -5.26
C ALA A 68 -40.73 9.10 -6.28
N HIS A 69 -39.51 9.11 -6.87
CA HIS A 69 -39.13 8.09 -7.84
C HIS A 69 -39.03 6.69 -7.23
N VAL A 70 -38.40 6.53 -6.04
CA VAL A 70 -38.29 5.21 -5.40
C VAL A 70 -39.64 4.68 -4.90
N GLN A 71 -40.61 5.56 -4.61
CA GLN A 71 -42.00 5.14 -4.32
C GLN A 71 -42.69 4.54 -5.55
N ALA A 72 -42.45 5.13 -6.74
CA ALA A 72 -42.98 4.63 -8.00
C ALA A 72 -42.22 3.37 -8.51
N HIS A 73 -40.91 3.31 -8.24
CA HIS A 73 -40.00 2.29 -8.78
C HIS A 73 -39.17 1.64 -7.64
N VAL A 74 -39.83 0.91 -6.76
CA VAL A 74 -39.24 0.33 -5.53
C VAL A 74 -38.04 -0.59 -5.81
N GLY A 75 -37.96 -1.22 -6.99
CA GLY A 75 -36.86 -2.12 -7.40
C GLY A 75 -35.67 -1.42 -8.04
N ASP A 76 -35.69 -0.09 -8.22
CA ASP A 76 -34.61 0.63 -8.86
C ASP A 76 -33.43 0.85 -7.88
N ALA A 77 -32.42 -0.02 -8.00
CA ALA A 77 -31.19 0.05 -7.19
C ALA A 77 -30.42 1.36 -7.36
N HIS A 78 -30.45 1.97 -8.57
CA HIS A 78 -29.75 3.24 -8.81
C HIS A 78 -30.46 4.38 -8.09
N ALA A 79 -31.78 4.43 -8.13
CA ALA A 79 -32.58 5.42 -7.46
C ALA A 79 -32.38 5.38 -5.94
N TRP A 80 -32.44 4.19 -5.34
CA TRP A 80 -32.18 4.01 -3.92
C TRP A 80 -30.74 4.39 -3.51
N THR A 81 -29.76 4.09 -4.37
CA THR A 81 -28.37 4.47 -4.14
C THR A 81 -28.20 5.99 -4.16
N ALA A 82 -28.84 6.69 -5.12
CA ALA A 82 -28.78 8.13 -5.23
C ALA A 82 -29.52 8.82 -4.07
N LEU A 83 -30.69 8.29 -3.66
CA LEU A 83 -31.39 8.76 -2.47
C LEU A 83 -30.50 8.62 -1.22
N ALA A 84 -29.92 7.45 -1.01
CA ALA A 84 -29.01 7.22 0.12
C ALA A 84 -27.81 8.18 0.10
N GLN A 85 -27.22 8.45 -1.05
CA GLN A 85 -26.12 9.41 -1.20
C GLN A 85 -26.56 10.83 -0.82
N THR A 86 -27.73 11.26 -1.27
CA THR A 86 -28.28 12.60 -0.96
C THR A 86 -28.56 12.76 0.52
N LEU A 87 -29.20 11.75 1.14
CA LEU A 87 -29.48 11.73 2.57
C LEU A 87 -28.17 11.67 3.39
N TRP A 88 -27.15 10.96 2.91
CA TRP A 88 -25.84 10.90 3.54
C TRP A 88 -25.15 12.28 3.56
N VAL A 89 -25.11 12.98 2.43
CA VAL A 89 -24.53 14.34 2.35
C VAL A 89 -25.25 15.29 3.30
N ARG A 90 -26.57 15.19 3.43
CA ARG A 90 -27.40 16.02 4.32
C ARG A 90 -27.42 15.57 5.78
N GLN A 91 -26.83 14.41 6.09
CA GLN A 91 -26.90 13.79 7.42
C GLN A 91 -28.35 13.58 7.89
N ASP A 92 -29.22 13.22 6.97
CA ASP A 92 -30.64 13.05 7.19
C ASP A 92 -30.93 11.79 8.02
N PRO A 93 -31.88 11.82 8.98
CA PRO A 93 -32.24 10.66 9.80
C PRO A 93 -32.83 9.47 8.99
N GLU A 94 -33.38 9.71 7.80
CA GLU A 94 -33.91 8.66 6.93
C GLU A 94 -32.81 7.85 6.19
N LEU A 95 -31.57 8.27 6.27
CA LEU A 95 -30.43 7.61 5.65
C LEU A 95 -30.37 6.12 5.95
N ASP A 96 -30.64 5.72 7.18
CA ASP A 96 -30.56 4.30 7.60
C ASP A 96 -31.56 3.42 6.83
N ALA A 97 -32.79 3.91 6.70
CA ALA A 97 -33.84 3.22 5.94
C ALA A 97 -33.48 3.10 4.46
N ALA A 98 -33.01 4.20 3.86
CA ALA A 98 -32.59 4.22 2.46
C ALA A 98 -31.39 3.30 2.23
N LEU A 99 -30.37 3.30 3.08
CA LEU A 99 -29.21 2.41 2.98
C LEU A 99 -29.56 0.93 3.16
N LYS A 100 -30.55 0.61 3.98
CA LYS A 100 -31.03 -0.75 4.12
C LYS A 100 -31.60 -1.30 2.81
N VAL A 101 -32.42 -0.50 2.14
CA VAL A 101 -33.01 -0.89 0.84
C VAL A 101 -31.93 -0.87 -0.26
N ALA A 102 -31.16 0.20 -0.38
CA ALA A 102 -30.07 0.29 -1.33
C ALA A 102 -29.05 -0.87 -1.16
N GLY A 103 -28.75 -1.24 0.08
CA GLY A 103 -27.88 -2.36 0.39
C GLY A 103 -28.46 -3.73 0.04
N ALA A 104 -29.79 -3.88 0.09
CA ALA A 104 -30.45 -5.12 -0.35
C ALA A 104 -30.46 -5.23 -1.88
N LEU A 105 -30.69 -4.14 -2.60
CA LEU A 105 -30.75 -4.10 -4.06
C LEU A 105 -29.36 -4.04 -4.72
N ALA A 106 -28.42 -3.32 -4.13
CA ALA A 106 -27.06 -3.12 -4.64
C ALA A 106 -26.00 -3.29 -3.54
N PRO A 107 -25.84 -4.49 -2.96
CA PRO A 107 -25.02 -4.73 -1.76
C PRO A 107 -23.55 -4.40 -1.96
N PHE A 108 -23.12 -4.29 -3.22
CA PHE A 108 -21.73 -4.07 -3.58
C PHE A 108 -21.49 -2.74 -4.30
N HIS A 109 -22.44 -1.85 -4.32
CA HIS A 109 -22.28 -0.55 -4.93
C HIS A 109 -21.37 0.33 -4.03
N THR A 110 -20.32 0.89 -4.63
CA THR A 110 -19.29 1.64 -3.87
C THR A 110 -19.87 2.76 -3.02
N THR A 111 -20.80 3.55 -3.57
CA THR A 111 -21.45 4.65 -2.83
C THR A 111 -22.22 4.14 -1.62
N VAL A 112 -22.96 3.03 -1.76
CA VAL A 112 -23.70 2.41 -0.65
C VAL A 112 -22.75 1.93 0.44
N LEU A 113 -21.66 1.26 0.04
CA LEU A 113 -20.64 0.80 0.98
C LEU A 113 -19.95 1.97 1.70
N LEU A 114 -19.62 3.06 0.98
CA LEU A 114 -19.01 4.25 1.59
C LEU A 114 -19.93 4.91 2.61
N ALA A 115 -21.19 5.15 2.25
CA ALA A 115 -22.16 5.75 3.15
C ALA A 115 -22.43 4.86 4.37
N ARG A 116 -22.49 3.54 4.17
CA ARG A 116 -22.65 2.57 5.25
C ARG A 116 -21.42 2.53 6.17
N ALA A 117 -20.20 2.60 5.63
CA ALA A 117 -18.99 2.67 6.42
C ALA A 117 -18.92 3.96 7.26
N ASP A 118 -19.23 5.13 6.66
CA ASP A 118 -19.25 6.41 7.36
C ASP A 118 -20.28 6.42 8.50
N LEU A 119 -21.49 5.93 8.24
CA LEU A 119 -22.54 5.84 9.24
C LEU A 119 -22.16 4.91 10.39
N ALA A 120 -21.58 3.74 10.07
CA ALA A 120 -21.13 2.78 11.05
C ALA A 120 -20.01 3.36 11.93
N LEU A 121 -19.03 4.05 11.34
CA LEU A 121 -17.95 4.74 12.07
C LEU A 121 -18.49 5.81 13.01
N LYS A 122 -19.45 6.62 12.55
CA LYS A 122 -20.10 7.65 13.37
C LYS A 122 -20.87 7.09 14.57
N ARG A 123 -21.43 5.90 14.41
CA ARG A 123 -22.20 5.20 15.47
C ARG A 123 -21.34 4.27 16.32
N SER A 124 -20.05 4.19 16.05
CA SER A 124 -19.14 3.22 16.70
C SER A 124 -19.61 1.76 16.51
N ASP A 125 -20.28 1.48 15.38
CA ASP A 125 -20.64 0.12 14.99
C ASP A 125 -19.43 -0.52 14.26
N TRP A 126 -18.45 -0.91 15.08
CA TRP A 126 -17.17 -1.42 14.58
C TRP A 126 -17.29 -2.67 13.71
N PRO A 127 -18.17 -3.64 14.01
CA PRO A 127 -18.36 -4.82 13.15
C PRO A 127 -18.83 -4.44 11.74
N VAL A 128 -19.83 -3.57 11.63
CA VAL A 128 -20.36 -3.11 10.33
C VAL A 128 -19.33 -2.25 9.60
N ALA A 129 -18.64 -1.37 10.31
CA ALA A 129 -17.54 -0.57 9.75
C ALA A 129 -16.43 -1.45 9.18
N ALA A 130 -15.94 -2.43 9.95
CA ALA A 130 -14.90 -3.35 9.54
C ALA A 130 -15.31 -4.16 8.30
N GLN A 131 -16.48 -4.79 8.34
CA GLN A 131 -17.01 -5.57 7.22
C GLN A 131 -17.10 -4.74 5.93
N THR A 132 -17.58 -3.51 6.06
CA THR A 132 -17.84 -2.63 4.92
C THR A 132 -16.53 -2.07 4.33
N LEU A 133 -15.60 -1.64 5.20
CA LEU A 133 -14.29 -1.15 4.76
C LEU A 133 -13.44 -2.26 4.10
N VAL A 134 -13.47 -3.45 4.67
CA VAL A 134 -12.82 -4.63 4.08
C VAL A 134 -13.39 -4.92 2.69
N ALA A 135 -14.72 -4.94 2.54
CA ALA A 135 -15.37 -5.17 1.25
C ALA A 135 -14.99 -4.11 0.20
N LEU A 136 -14.80 -2.84 0.59
CA LEU A 136 -14.31 -1.77 -0.28
C LEU A 136 -12.87 -2.01 -0.73
N VAL A 137 -11.98 -2.37 0.21
CA VAL A 137 -10.55 -2.62 -0.09
C VAL A 137 -10.40 -3.85 -0.98
N GLU A 138 -11.11 -4.94 -0.74
CA GLU A 138 -11.11 -6.15 -1.58
C GLU A 138 -11.54 -5.88 -3.02
N ARG A 139 -12.39 -4.89 -3.23
CA ARG A 139 -12.83 -4.43 -4.55
C ARG A 139 -11.87 -3.45 -5.22
N GLY A 140 -10.73 -3.17 -4.60
CA GLY A 140 -9.71 -2.26 -5.13
C GLY A 140 -10.00 -0.79 -4.88
N PHE A 141 -10.97 -0.45 -4.01
CA PHE A 141 -11.22 0.93 -3.64
C PHE A 141 -10.18 1.43 -2.64
N GLY A 142 -9.01 1.83 -3.16
CA GLY A 142 -7.84 2.22 -2.34
C GLY A 142 -8.11 3.39 -1.39
N GLN A 143 -9.09 4.24 -1.68
CA GLN A 143 -9.47 5.37 -0.80
C GLN A 143 -10.06 4.92 0.55
N ALA A 144 -10.53 3.69 0.67
CA ALA A 144 -11.00 3.13 1.93
C ALA A 144 -9.85 2.62 2.83
N GLN A 145 -8.65 2.45 2.27
CA GLN A 145 -7.51 1.90 3.01
C GLN A 145 -7.08 2.75 4.22
N PRO A 146 -6.99 4.09 4.16
CA PRO A 146 -6.66 4.91 5.33
C PRO A 146 -7.66 4.73 6.47
N SER A 147 -8.97 4.68 6.15
CA SER A 147 -10.02 4.46 7.15
C SER A 147 -9.94 3.07 7.78
N LEU A 148 -9.63 2.04 6.98
CA LEU A 148 -9.41 0.69 7.50
C LEU A 148 -8.16 0.64 8.39
N GLN A 149 -7.06 1.30 8.01
CA GLN A 149 -5.86 1.39 8.84
C GLN A 149 -6.11 2.14 10.15
N ALA A 150 -6.91 3.21 10.13
CA ALA A 150 -7.32 3.92 11.34
C ALA A 150 -8.14 3.00 12.26
N LEU A 151 -9.07 2.22 11.68
CA LEU A 151 -9.87 1.26 12.43
C LEU A 151 -9.02 0.12 13.04
N MET A 152 -7.99 -0.34 12.33
CA MET A 152 -7.02 -1.33 12.84
C MET A 152 -6.24 -0.82 14.07
N GLN A 153 -6.07 0.49 14.19
CA GLN A 153 -5.37 1.13 15.31
C GLN A 153 -6.32 1.50 16.46
N HIS A 154 -7.64 1.48 16.23
CA HIS A 154 -8.63 1.79 17.26
C HIS A 154 -8.84 0.57 18.16
N PRO A 155 -8.76 0.69 19.51
CA PRO A 155 -8.82 -0.47 20.40
C PRO A 155 -10.03 -1.38 20.20
N GLU A 156 -11.22 -0.80 20.02
CA GLU A 156 -12.45 -1.57 19.80
C GLU A 156 -12.62 -1.99 18.33
N GLY A 157 -12.12 -1.19 17.39
CA GLY A 157 -12.15 -1.50 15.96
C GLY A 157 -11.22 -2.64 15.58
N GLN A 158 -10.08 -2.76 16.26
CA GLN A 158 -9.08 -3.77 16.00
C GLN A 158 -9.67 -5.19 16.03
N SER A 159 -10.43 -5.53 17.07
CA SER A 159 -11.05 -6.84 17.19
C SER A 159 -12.08 -7.12 16.09
N ALA A 160 -12.84 -6.09 15.67
CA ALA A 160 -13.80 -6.20 14.60
C ALA A 160 -13.12 -6.43 13.23
N VAL A 161 -11.98 -5.78 12.98
CA VAL A 161 -11.20 -6.00 11.74
C VAL A 161 -10.50 -7.36 11.77
N LEU A 162 -9.94 -7.80 12.92
CA LEU A 162 -9.35 -9.12 13.07
C LEU A 162 -10.36 -10.24 12.76
N ALA A 163 -11.62 -10.07 13.16
CA ALA A 163 -12.69 -11.02 12.86
C ALA A 163 -12.99 -11.16 11.35
N GLN A 164 -12.52 -10.24 10.51
CA GLN A 164 -12.65 -10.34 9.05
C GLN A 164 -11.50 -11.10 8.38
N VAL A 165 -10.43 -11.44 9.11
CA VAL A 165 -9.29 -12.17 8.55
C VAL A 165 -9.63 -13.66 8.48
N ARG A 166 -9.51 -14.22 7.27
CA ARG A 166 -9.78 -15.63 6.95
C ARG A 166 -8.61 -16.22 6.16
N PRO A 167 -8.51 -17.54 6.02
CA PRO A 167 -7.43 -18.19 5.26
C PRO A 167 -7.38 -17.79 3.76
N ASP A 168 -8.47 -17.27 3.20
CA ASP A 168 -8.57 -16.81 1.82
C ASP A 168 -8.46 -15.29 1.66
N THR A 169 -8.21 -14.57 2.75
CA THR A 169 -8.10 -13.11 2.79
C THR A 169 -6.93 -12.62 1.94
N ARG A 170 -7.19 -11.66 1.04
CA ARG A 170 -6.17 -11.04 0.18
C ARG A 170 -5.88 -9.59 0.55
N TRP A 171 -6.85 -8.90 1.14
CA TRP A 171 -6.74 -7.48 1.49
C TRP A 171 -5.68 -7.21 2.54
N LEU A 172 -5.46 -8.13 3.48
CA LEU A 172 -4.57 -7.93 4.63
C LEU A 172 -3.11 -7.71 4.20
N ASP A 173 -2.60 -8.54 3.28
CA ASP A 173 -1.25 -8.37 2.73
C ASP A 173 -1.07 -7.01 2.06
N ALA A 174 -2.05 -6.57 1.26
CA ALA A 174 -2.00 -5.27 0.58
C ALA A 174 -2.04 -4.10 1.56
N VAL A 175 -2.87 -4.18 2.62
CA VAL A 175 -2.98 -3.14 3.65
C VAL A 175 -1.68 -3.04 4.47
N LEU A 176 -1.13 -4.18 4.91
CA LEU A 176 0.12 -4.20 5.67
C LEU A 176 1.35 -3.78 4.84
N ALA A 177 1.37 -4.11 3.55
CA ALA A 177 2.43 -3.67 2.64
C ALA A 177 2.43 -2.14 2.44
N ASN A 178 1.26 -1.50 2.53
CA ASN A 178 1.06 -0.06 2.30
C ASN A 178 0.66 0.69 3.57
N LEU A 179 1.15 0.27 4.74
CA LEU A 179 0.90 0.98 5.99
C LEU A 179 1.46 2.41 5.94
N ASP A 180 0.70 3.35 6.49
CA ASP A 180 1.19 4.72 6.69
C ASP A 180 2.49 4.70 7.50
N ALA A 181 3.42 5.59 7.15
CA ALA A 181 4.70 5.72 7.86
C ALA A 181 4.52 6.08 9.34
N ALA A 182 3.46 6.83 9.67
CA ALA A 182 3.13 7.22 11.03
C ALA A 182 2.51 6.07 11.86
N THR A 183 2.03 4.99 11.22
CA THR A 183 1.45 3.85 11.95
C THR A 183 2.52 3.16 12.77
N HIS A 184 2.33 3.11 14.09
CA HIS A 184 3.25 2.39 14.97
C HIS A 184 3.13 0.88 14.74
N PRO A 185 4.24 0.16 14.46
CA PRO A 185 4.16 -1.25 14.04
C PRO A 185 3.54 -2.18 15.08
N ALA A 186 3.70 -1.90 16.39
CA ALA A 186 3.10 -2.71 17.44
C ALA A 186 1.57 -2.76 17.39
N THR A 187 0.92 -1.71 16.90
CA THR A 187 -0.55 -1.67 16.82
C THR A 187 -1.12 -2.64 15.78
N VAL A 188 -0.30 -3.04 14.81
CA VAL A 188 -0.68 -3.96 13.74
C VAL A 188 -0.12 -5.36 13.90
N LEU A 189 0.69 -5.63 14.94
CA LEU A 189 1.23 -6.96 15.20
C LEU A 189 0.14 -8.06 15.30
N PRO A 190 -1.00 -7.85 15.96
CA PRO A 190 -2.05 -8.87 15.99
C PRO A 190 -2.53 -9.31 14.60
N PHE A 191 -2.53 -8.39 13.62
CA PHE A 191 -2.88 -8.69 12.23
C PHE A 191 -1.77 -9.46 11.51
N VAL A 192 -0.51 -9.15 11.84
CA VAL A 192 0.63 -9.90 11.32
C VAL A 192 0.60 -11.33 11.83
N ASP A 193 0.34 -11.54 13.12
CA ASP A 193 0.27 -12.86 13.74
C ASP A 193 -0.84 -13.72 13.13
N VAL A 194 -2.05 -13.17 13.03
CA VAL A 194 -3.17 -13.86 12.39
C VAL A 194 -2.90 -14.11 10.90
N GLY A 195 -2.31 -13.15 10.21
CA GLY A 195 -1.94 -13.28 8.80
C GLY A 195 -0.88 -14.35 8.55
N VAL A 196 0.09 -14.50 9.47
CA VAL A 196 1.08 -15.59 9.45
C VAL A 196 0.43 -16.94 9.72
N GLN A 197 -0.44 -17.03 10.74
CA GLN A 197 -1.17 -18.26 11.07
C GLN A 197 -2.02 -18.77 9.91
N HIS A 198 -2.65 -17.88 9.16
CA HIS A 198 -3.44 -18.22 7.98
C HIS A 198 -2.62 -18.34 6.69
N GLY A 199 -1.33 -17.99 6.70
CA GLY A 199 -0.46 -18.05 5.51
C GLY A 199 -0.84 -17.04 4.42
N VAL A 200 -1.52 -15.94 4.76
CA VAL A 200 -2.03 -14.95 3.80
C VAL A 200 -1.05 -13.82 3.51
N LEU A 201 0.05 -13.71 4.28
CA LEU A 201 1.06 -12.68 4.10
C LEU A 201 2.21 -13.14 3.21
N LYS A 202 2.62 -12.27 2.31
CA LYS A 202 3.78 -12.51 1.45
C LYS A 202 5.09 -12.29 2.19
N ALA A 203 6.13 -13.00 1.79
CA ALA A 203 7.47 -12.84 2.37
C ALA A 203 7.99 -11.40 2.32
N GLY A 204 7.68 -10.65 1.25
CA GLY A 204 8.07 -9.24 1.12
C GLY A 204 7.39 -8.33 2.15
N THR A 205 6.11 -8.57 2.45
CA THR A 205 5.35 -7.82 3.47
C THR A 205 5.88 -8.13 4.87
N LEU A 206 6.18 -9.38 5.16
CA LEU A 206 6.80 -9.78 6.44
C LEU A 206 8.17 -9.15 6.65
N LEU A 207 9.03 -9.15 5.62
CA LEU A 207 10.33 -8.47 5.68
C LEU A 207 10.17 -6.96 5.88
N ALA A 208 9.22 -6.32 5.21
CA ALA A 208 8.95 -4.90 5.42
C ALA A 208 8.50 -4.62 6.86
N MET A 209 7.72 -5.53 7.45
CA MET A 209 7.30 -5.41 8.85
C MET A 209 8.48 -5.59 9.82
N VAL A 210 9.37 -6.57 9.59
CA VAL A 210 10.61 -6.72 10.37
C VAL A 210 11.42 -5.43 10.35
N ASP A 211 11.62 -4.82 9.19
CA ASP A 211 12.38 -3.56 9.06
C ASP A 211 11.65 -2.38 9.77
N ARG A 212 10.32 -2.36 9.79
CA ARG A 212 9.55 -1.34 10.55
C ARG A 212 9.73 -1.52 12.04
N LEU A 213 9.63 -2.74 12.55
CA LEU A 213 9.84 -3.07 13.96
C LEU A 213 11.27 -2.70 14.41
N LYS A 214 12.27 -3.01 13.60
CA LYS A 214 13.67 -2.58 13.85
C LYS A 214 13.78 -1.06 13.97
N ARG A 215 13.19 -0.31 13.04
CA ARG A 215 13.21 1.17 13.07
C ARG A 215 12.46 1.76 14.27
N ALA A 216 11.46 1.05 14.79
CA ALA A 216 10.71 1.42 15.99
C ALA A 216 11.38 0.93 17.27
N ASN A 217 12.60 0.37 17.21
CA ASN A 217 13.33 -0.23 18.31
C ASN A 217 12.61 -1.41 19.00
N GLN A 218 11.67 -2.07 18.29
CA GLN A 218 10.97 -3.26 18.76
C GLN A 218 11.73 -4.52 18.33
N TRP A 219 12.92 -4.69 18.88
CA TRP A 219 13.88 -5.70 18.43
C TRP A 219 13.40 -7.13 18.69
N ALA A 220 12.75 -7.37 19.84
CA ALA A 220 12.25 -8.70 20.19
C ALA A 220 11.17 -9.17 19.20
N ASP A 221 10.18 -8.30 18.90
CA ASP A 221 9.10 -8.61 17.95
C ASP A 221 9.63 -8.76 16.54
N ALA A 222 10.58 -7.89 16.15
CA ALA A 222 11.25 -7.98 14.86
C ALA A 222 11.97 -9.33 14.69
N HIS A 223 12.69 -9.77 15.72
CA HIS A 223 13.42 -11.05 15.70
C HIS A 223 12.46 -12.24 15.71
N ALA A 224 11.42 -12.22 16.56
CA ALA A 224 10.40 -13.27 16.59
C ALA A 224 9.74 -13.45 15.20
N LEU A 225 9.33 -12.36 14.56
CA LEU A 225 8.75 -12.39 13.24
C LEU A 225 9.74 -12.91 12.17
N TRP A 226 11.01 -12.49 12.25
CA TRP A 226 12.07 -12.97 11.37
C TRP A 226 12.27 -14.48 11.48
N VAL A 227 12.36 -15.02 12.71
CA VAL A 227 12.51 -16.45 12.97
C VAL A 227 11.31 -17.25 12.46
N THR A 228 10.10 -16.77 12.75
CA THR A 228 8.86 -17.41 12.29
C THR A 228 8.80 -17.52 10.77
N GLN A 229 9.22 -16.47 10.05
CA GLN A 229 9.27 -16.48 8.60
C GLN A 229 10.31 -17.46 8.04
N ARG A 230 11.42 -17.68 8.75
CA ARG A 230 12.54 -18.51 8.28
C ARG A 230 12.45 -19.96 8.71
N GLY A 231 11.58 -20.29 9.68
CA GLY A 231 11.42 -21.65 10.21
C GLY A 231 12.66 -22.19 10.96
N GLN A 232 13.65 -21.34 11.23
CA GLN A 232 14.87 -21.68 11.92
C GLN A 232 15.26 -20.56 12.89
N VAL A 233 15.74 -20.94 14.07
CA VAL A 233 16.38 -20.01 14.98
C VAL A 233 17.86 -19.95 14.61
N PRO A 234 18.37 -18.85 14.07
CA PRO A 234 19.80 -18.74 13.81
C PRO A 234 20.57 -18.80 15.13
N ALA A 235 21.39 -19.79 15.28
CA ALA A 235 22.32 -19.86 16.41
C ALA A 235 23.49 -18.90 16.15
N GLY A 236 23.25 -17.60 16.34
CA GLY A 236 24.27 -16.56 16.12
C GLY A 236 24.03 -15.75 14.84
N LEU A 237 25.02 -15.68 13.96
CA LEU A 237 24.95 -14.93 12.70
C LEU A 237 24.09 -15.66 11.68
N TYR A 238 23.10 -14.97 11.10
CA TYR A 238 22.35 -15.47 9.97
C TYR A 238 23.22 -15.37 8.71
N ASN A 239 23.26 -16.44 7.88
CA ASN A 239 24.07 -16.47 6.66
C ASN A 239 25.54 -16.04 6.90
N GLY A 240 26.11 -16.52 8.03
CA GLY A 240 27.45 -16.12 8.46
C GLY A 240 28.56 -16.71 7.58
N ASP A 241 28.25 -17.76 6.83
CA ASP A 241 29.10 -18.42 5.82
C ASP A 241 28.95 -17.81 4.42
N PHE A 242 27.99 -16.90 4.23
CA PHE A 242 27.60 -16.27 2.95
C PHE A 242 27.14 -17.25 1.87
N GLU A 243 26.80 -18.50 2.18
CA GLU A 243 26.36 -19.49 1.20
C GLU A 243 25.00 -19.16 0.57
N SER A 244 24.20 -18.37 1.25
CA SER A 244 22.97 -17.84 0.68
C SER A 244 23.14 -16.42 0.17
N ARG A 245 22.41 -16.07 -0.89
CA ARG A 245 22.39 -14.68 -1.36
C ARG A 245 21.83 -13.76 -0.27
N ALA A 246 22.59 -12.76 0.11
CA ALA A 246 22.20 -11.82 1.14
C ALA A 246 20.94 -11.03 0.72
N LEU A 247 19.96 -11.01 1.60
CA LEU A 247 18.71 -10.27 1.39
C LEU A 247 18.89 -8.76 1.54
N ARG A 248 19.92 -8.35 2.28
CA ARG A 248 20.25 -6.95 2.63
C ARG A 248 19.11 -6.25 3.40
N ARG A 249 18.37 -7.00 4.18
CA ARG A 249 17.20 -6.56 4.95
C ARG A 249 17.03 -7.48 6.18
N GLY A 250 16.21 -7.01 7.12
CA GLY A 250 15.84 -7.79 8.30
C GLY A 250 17.04 -8.02 9.23
N PHE A 251 17.34 -9.28 9.53
CA PHE A 251 18.50 -9.70 10.31
C PHE A 251 19.57 -10.38 9.45
N ASP A 252 19.56 -10.12 8.14
CA ASP A 252 20.63 -10.54 7.23
C ASP A 252 21.68 -9.42 7.11
N TRP A 253 22.77 -9.72 6.41
CA TRP A 253 23.84 -8.79 6.13
C TRP A 253 23.36 -7.57 5.32
N GLU A 254 23.76 -6.40 5.77
CA GLU A 254 23.48 -5.13 5.14
C GLU A 254 24.79 -4.41 4.80
N TRP A 255 24.84 -3.78 3.63
CA TRP A 255 25.92 -2.88 3.24
C TRP A 255 25.37 -1.75 2.40
N ALA A 256 26.07 -0.61 2.42
CA ALA A 256 25.69 0.56 1.66
C ALA A 256 25.61 0.21 0.16
N GLN A 257 24.50 0.58 -0.48
CA GLN A 257 24.43 0.51 -1.94
C GLN A 257 25.45 1.50 -2.52
N GLN A 258 26.18 1.05 -3.52
CA GLN A 258 27.05 1.92 -4.28
C GLN A 258 26.23 3.09 -4.87
N ALA A 259 26.39 4.26 -4.30
CA ALA A 259 26.07 5.47 -5.03
C ALA A 259 27.02 5.51 -6.23
N THR A 260 26.45 5.43 -7.43
CA THR A 260 27.16 5.40 -8.70
C THR A 260 28.40 6.32 -8.71
N GLY A 261 29.58 5.73 -8.75
CA GLY A 261 30.84 6.40 -9.13
C GLY A 261 31.59 7.19 -8.06
N LYS A 262 31.08 7.40 -6.85
CA LYS A 262 31.74 8.21 -5.80
C LYS A 262 32.07 7.46 -4.50
N ALA A 263 31.59 6.23 -4.34
CA ALA A 263 31.89 5.45 -3.13
C ALA A 263 33.28 4.85 -3.24
N GLY A 264 34.10 5.08 -2.22
CA GLY A 264 35.44 4.48 -2.10
C GLY A 264 35.45 2.97 -1.89
N MET A 265 34.30 2.29 -2.03
CA MET A 265 34.10 0.89 -1.68
C MET A 265 33.10 0.23 -2.63
N ARG A 266 33.35 -1.06 -2.90
CA ARG A 266 32.40 -1.99 -3.54
C ARG A 266 32.26 -3.24 -2.68
N VAL A 267 31.04 -3.68 -2.42
CA VAL A 267 30.73 -4.92 -1.70
C VAL A 267 29.91 -5.84 -2.58
N GLN A 268 30.33 -7.07 -2.70
CA GLN A 268 29.64 -8.09 -3.52
C GLN A 268 29.86 -9.50 -2.96
N GLN A 269 28.88 -10.38 -3.18
CA GLN A 269 29.10 -11.81 -3.01
C GLN A 269 29.67 -12.38 -4.31
N VAL A 270 30.75 -13.13 -4.18
CA VAL A 270 31.46 -13.77 -5.30
C VAL A 270 31.69 -15.25 -4.99
N SER A 271 31.87 -16.05 -6.03
CA SER A 271 32.23 -17.46 -5.86
C SER A 271 33.62 -17.58 -5.27
N ALA A 272 33.75 -18.42 -4.26
CA ALA A 272 35.06 -18.78 -3.72
C ALA A 272 35.74 -19.73 -4.70
N SER A 273 36.82 -19.29 -5.35
CA SER A 273 37.57 -20.12 -6.26
C SER A 273 38.99 -20.35 -5.64
N PRO A 274 39.51 -21.60 -5.63
CA PRO A 274 38.98 -22.85 -6.21
C PRO A 274 37.97 -23.61 -5.35
N ASP A 275 37.71 -23.18 -4.11
CA ASP A 275 36.78 -23.86 -3.20
C ASP A 275 35.34 -23.62 -3.62
N PRO A 276 34.43 -24.61 -3.43
CA PRO A 276 33.00 -24.38 -3.63
C PRO A 276 32.47 -23.46 -2.53
N GLY A 277 31.56 -22.54 -2.91
CA GLY A 277 30.88 -21.66 -1.97
C GLY A 277 30.91 -20.20 -2.40
N LEU A 278 30.37 -19.35 -1.52
CA LEU A 278 30.34 -17.91 -1.70
C LEU A 278 31.17 -17.21 -0.62
N LEU A 279 31.68 -16.05 -0.95
CA LEU A 279 32.35 -15.17 0.00
C LEU A 279 31.90 -13.72 -0.20
N LEU A 280 32.04 -12.91 0.84
CA LEU A 280 31.79 -11.48 0.75
C LEU A 280 33.10 -10.77 0.42
N GLN A 281 33.18 -10.18 -0.76
CA GLN A 281 34.30 -9.38 -1.23
C GLN A 281 34.03 -7.91 -0.98
N VAL A 282 35.00 -7.22 -0.36
CA VAL A 282 35.00 -5.78 -0.12
C VAL A 282 36.19 -5.16 -0.84
N ASP A 283 35.96 -4.46 -1.94
CA ASP A 283 36.99 -3.75 -2.68
C ASP A 283 37.05 -2.31 -2.24
N LEU A 284 38.21 -1.86 -1.79
CA LEU A 284 38.46 -0.47 -1.40
C LEU A 284 39.19 0.24 -2.55
N THR A 285 38.57 1.27 -3.11
CA THR A 285 39.12 1.97 -4.29
C THR A 285 40.18 3.02 -3.93
N GLY A 286 40.37 3.29 -2.64
CA GLY A 286 41.28 4.33 -2.13
C GLY A 286 40.85 5.76 -2.42
N ARG A 287 39.63 5.97 -2.95
CA ARG A 287 39.07 7.28 -3.29
C ARG A 287 37.71 7.47 -2.64
N GLY A 288 37.45 8.65 -2.09
CA GLY A 288 36.16 8.99 -1.47
C GLY A 288 36.04 8.55 0.00
N ALA A 289 34.95 8.99 0.65
CA ALA A 289 34.65 8.61 2.02
C ALA A 289 34.09 7.18 2.08
N LEU A 290 34.57 6.42 3.06
CA LEU A 290 34.04 5.09 3.34
C LEU A 290 32.82 5.19 4.26
N PRO A 291 31.74 4.47 3.99
CA PRO A 291 30.62 4.39 4.91
C PRO A 291 31.03 3.60 6.17
N VAL A 292 30.56 4.01 7.31
CA VAL A 292 30.74 3.28 8.57
C VAL A 292 29.38 2.99 9.18
N PRO A 293 29.00 1.74 9.37
CA PRO A 293 29.74 0.52 9.01
C PRO A 293 29.76 0.25 7.51
N MET A 294 30.82 -0.39 6.99
CA MET A 294 30.90 -0.83 5.60
C MET A 294 29.94 -1.99 5.32
N VAL A 295 29.93 -2.95 6.20
CA VAL A 295 29.05 -4.12 6.22
C VAL A 295 28.59 -4.30 7.66
N SER A 296 27.34 -4.63 7.85
CA SER A 296 26.76 -4.85 9.20
C SER A 296 25.69 -5.93 9.19
N GLN A 297 25.49 -6.52 10.33
CA GLN A 297 24.36 -7.39 10.60
C GLN A 297 23.89 -7.15 12.03
N VAL A 298 22.57 -7.07 12.19
CA VAL A 298 21.97 -7.08 13.52
C VAL A 298 21.83 -8.52 13.99
N VAL A 299 22.27 -8.80 15.20
CA VAL A 299 22.22 -10.14 15.81
C VAL A 299 21.43 -10.08 17.10
N TRP A 300 20.59 -11.08 17.32
CA TRP A 300 19.92 -11.27 18.61
C TRP A 300 20.77 -12.17 19.49
N LEU A 301 21.26 -11.64 20.59
CA LEU A 301 22.19 -12.31 21.51
C LEU A 301 21.54 -12.47 22.90
N PRO A 302 20.91 -13.61 23.20
CA PRO A 302 20.20 -13.80 24.47
C PRO A 302 21.11 -14.14 25.69
N GLY A 303 22.39 -14.38 25.47
CA GLY A 303 23.35 -14.78 26.53
C GLY A 303 24.30 -13.65 26.94
N GLU A 304 25.17 -13.94 27.91
CA GLU A 304 26.08 -12.95 28.48
C GLU A 304 27.50 -12.96 27.87
N ARG A 305 27.89 -14.04 27.23
CA ARG A 305 29.26 -14.20 26.69
C ARG A 305 29.23 -14.76 25.29
N TYR A 306 29.87 -14.06 24.38
CA TYR A 306 29.95 -14.43 22.97
C TYR A 306 31.40 -14.34 22.50
N ARG A 307 31.69 -15.15 21.46
CA ARG A 307 32.93 -15.10 20.70
C ARG A 307 32.61 -15.00 19.24
N LEU A 308 32.98 -13.89 18.59
CA LEU A 308 32.92 -13.74 17.14
C LEU A 308 34.23 -14.32 16.56
N ARG A 309 34.09 -15.17 15.54
CA ARG A 309 35.20 -15.68 14.71
C ARG A 309 34.88 -15.39 13.25
N ALA A 310 35.81 -14.80 12.54
CA ALA A 310 35.74 -14.58 11.12
C ALA A 310 36.98 -15.12 10.43
N ARG A 311 36.83 -15.68 9.23
CA ARG A 311 37.94 -15.97 8.33
C ARG A 311 37.98 -14.88 7.28
N PHE A 312 39.14 -14.34 7.01
CA PHE A 312 39.32 -13.30 6.00
C PHE A 312 40.64 -13.49 5.29
N MET A 313 40.71 -12.96 4.08
CA MET A 313 41.92 -12.85 3.30
C MET A 313 42.03 -11.41 2.82
N THR A 314 43.23 -10.86 2.82
CA THR A 314 43.48 -9.52 2.29
C THR A 314 44.38 -9.60 1.08
N ASP A 315 44.07 -8.84 0.06
CA ASP A 315 44.90 -8.65 -1.11
C ASP A 315 45.20 -7.16 -1.29
N ALA A 316 46.47 -6.78 -1.25
CA ALA A 316 46.96 -5.41 -1.42
C ALA A 316 46.26 -4.34 -0.55
N LEU A 317 45.73 -4.73 0.62
CA LEU A 317 45.06 -3.81 1.53
C LEU A 317 46.05 -2.75 2.03
N ARG A 318 45.76 -1.47 1.75
CA ARG A 318 46.55 -0.32 2.18
C ARG A 318 45.63 0.70 2.85
N THR A 319 45.60 0.69 4.18
CA THR A 319 44.82 1.66 4.97
C THR A 319 45.73 2.25 6.07
N ARG A 320 45.39 3.44 6.57
CA ARG A 320 46.12 4.01 7.75
C ARG A 320 45.73 3.33 9.06
N GLU A 321 44.45 2.97 9.18
CA GLU A 321 43.84 2.54 10.43
C GLU A 321 43.48 1.04 10.41
N GLY A 322 43.62 0.39 9.26
CA GLY A 322 43.19 -1.00 9.09
C GLY A 322 41.67 -1.13 8.96
N VAL A 323 41.22 -2.38 8.93
CA VAL A 323 39.79 -2.73 8.98
C VAL A 323 39.56 -3.43 10.34
N VAL A 324 38.46 -3.09 10.99
CA VAL A 324 38.11 -3.66 12.31
C VAL A 324 36.73 -4.25 12.30
N TRP A 325 36.53 -5.33 13.02
CA TRP A 325 35.22 -5.80 13.43
C TRP A 325 34.83 -5.08 14.72
N ALA A 326 33.61 -4.57 14.77
CA ALA A 326 33.11 -3.92 15.97
C ALA A 326 31.71 -4.42 16.31
N LEU A 327 31.46 -4.61 17.60
CA LEU A 327 30.16 -4.95 18.15
C LEU A 327 29.57 -3.71 18.79
N HIS A 328 28.40 -3.30 18.37
CA HIS A 328 27.67 -2.15 18.90
C HIS A 328 26.33 -2.56 19.45
N CYS A 329 25.87 -1.86 20.49
CA CYS A 329 24.46 -1.93 20.88
C CYS A 329 23.57 -1.32 19.77
N ALA A 330 22.57 -2.06 19.31
CA ALA A 330 21.68 -1.59 18.27
C ALA A 330 20.81 -0.39 18.71
N GLN A 331 20.54 -0.24 20.01
CA GLN A 331 19.75 0.84 20.63
C GLN A 331 20.62 1.99 21.07
N GLY A 332 21.69 2.25 20.92
CA GLY A 332 22.45 3.40 21.44
C GLY A 332 23.74 3.67 20.70
N GLY A 333 24.10 2.74 19.81
CA GLY A 333 25.33 2.86 19.05
C GLY A 333 26.60 2.66 19.88
N GLU A 334 26.47 2.36 21.20
CA GLU A 334 27.59 2.11 22.07
C GLU A 334 28.41 0.92 21.59
N ARG A 335 29.72 1.10 21.46
CA ARG A 335 30.65 0.05 21.07
C ARG A 335 31.04 -0.80 22.26
N TRP A 336 30.68 -2.08 22.25
CA TRP A 336 30.99 -3.03 23.31
C TRP A 336 32.35 -3.72 23.14
N ALA A 337 32.71 -3.99 21.89
CA ALA A 337 33.95 -4.64 21.56
C ALA A 337 34.47 -4.30 20.18
N SER A 338 35.76 -4.43 19.95
CA SER A 338 36.35 -4.37 18.61
C SER A 338 37.55 -5.33 18.53
N SER A 339 37.82 -5.80 17.32
CA SER A 339 39.04 -6.51 17.00
C SER A 339 40.23 -5.54 16.95
N GLU A 340 41.44 -6.09 16.95
CA GLU A 340 42.60 -5.35 16.46
C GLU A 340 42.46 -5.03 14.98
N PRO A 341 43.10 -3.95 14.50
CA PRO A 341 43.12 -3.62 13.08
C PRO A 341 43.81 -4.74 12.27
N MET A 342 43.21 -5.04 11.12
CA MET A 342 43.73 -5.99 10.14
C MET A 342 44.46 -5.27 9.01
#